data_1418e1f16f35c2d3407421f2077a7fd0
#
_entry.id   1418e1f16f35c2d3407421f2077a7fd0
#
_cell.length_a   1.000
_cell.length_b   1.000
_cell.length_c   1.000
_cell.angle_alpha   90.00
_cell.angle_beta   90.00
_cell.angle_gamma   90.00
#
_symmetry.space_group_name_H-M   'P 1'
#
loop_
_entity.id
_entity.type
_entity.pdbx_description
1 polymer ?
#
loop_
_entity_poly.entity_id
_entity_poly.type
_entity_poly.pdbx_seq_one_letter_code
_entity_poly.pdbx_strand_id
1 'polypeptide(L)'
;MSELARPLPEFHGFGYRIAQIENNTHCNYKCWFCPNAYDTPAPKECMDIPTFYKILTEIRSVYTPIELNDISFATYNEPNLDDTFKEKLQIMTSMGFQYEHISNGSMITTDLTDFLIENPQNIKQFRLNIPTLDEKKWKDITGSSVSVLYRMFYQLEYLFSRSSLLNFPITVIVNGDGGEDHKLEFQKVYQKFAHFKGINLSMTGLIDRAGTLEGAECET
;
A
#
# COMPACT_ATOMS: atom_id res chain seq x y z
N MET A 1 -7.65 -30.17 26.93
CA MET A 1 -8.40 -29.08 27.59
C MET A 1 -7.53 -27.86 27.50
N SER A 2 -7.94 -26.88 26.76
CA SER A 2 -7.17 -25.79 26.17
C SER A 2 -6.85 -24.67 27.17
N GLU A 3 -5.57 -24.45 27.40
CA GLU A 3 -5.03 -23.24 28.03
C GLU A 3 -4.91 -22.09 26.99
N LEU A 4 -6.00 -21.69 26.38
CA LEU A 4 -6.00 -20.59 25.43
C LEU A 4 -7.12 -19.61 25.74
N ALA A 5 -7.06 -18.96 26.89
CA ALA A 5 -7.77 -17.70 27.10
C ALA A 5 -7.17 -16.96 28.29
N ARG A 6 -5.99 -16.40 28.14
CA ARG A 6 -5.69 -15.20 28.92
C ARG A 6 -6.48 -14.06 28.32
N PRO A 7 -7.33 -13.37 29.09
CA PRO A 7 -7.91 -12.12 28.60
C PRO A 7 -6.76 -11.18 28.27
N LEU A 8 -6.75 -10.69 27.01
CA LEU A 8 -5.84 -9.65 26.62
C LEU A 8 -6.06 -8.44 27.53
N PRO A 9 -5.01 -7.75 27.97
CA PRO A 9 -5.17 -6.56 28.78
C PRO A 9 -6.11 -5.59 28.10
N GLU A 10 -7.08 -5.05 28.86
CA GLU A 10 -7.94 -3.98 28.39
C GLU A 10 -7.08 -2.78 28.00
N PHE A 11 -6.84 -2.61 26.71
CA PHE A 11 -6.23 -1.41 26.15
C PHE A 11 -7.24 -0.28 26.19
N HIS A 12 -7.31 0.42 27.29
CA HIS A 12 -8.05 1.66 27.40
C HIS A 12 -7.26 2.79 26.75
N GLY A 13 -7.75 3.24 25.60
CA GLY A 13 -7.45 4.54 25.03
C GLY A 13 -6.28 4.57 24.04
N PHE A 14 -6.62 4.40 22.79
CA PHE A 14 -6.17 5.17 21.61
C PHE A 14 -7.05 4.69 20.45
N GLY A 15 -7.86 5.56 19.89
CA GLY A 15 -8.94 5.27 18.95
C GLY A 15 -8.53 4.80 17.54
N TYR A 16 -7.31 4.30 17.35
CA TYR A 16 -6.86 3.74 16.07
C TYR A 16 -6.23 2.39 16.31
N ARG A 17 -6.92 1.34 15.87
CA ARG A 17 -6.37 -0.02 15.80
C ARG A 17 -6.14 -0.31 14.33
N ILE A 18 -4.88 -0.38 13.95
CA ILE A 18 -4.45 -0.70 12.60
C ILE A 18 -3.80 -2.07 12.65
N ALA A 19 -4.23 -3.01 11.82
CA ALA A 19 -3.50 -4.23 11.56
C ALA A 19 -2.79 -4.10 10.21
N GLN A 20 -1.47 -4.30 10.21
CA GLN A 20 -0.68 -4.36 8.99
C GLN A 20 -0.40 -5.83 8.66
N ILE A 21 -0.76 -6.25 7.45
CA ILE A 21 -0.56 -7.61 6.97
C ILE A 21 0.33 -7.54 5.73
N GLU A 22 1.54 -8.08 5.84
CA GLU A 22 2.39 -8.29 4.68
C GLU A 22 2.02 -9.62 4.03
N ASN A 23 1.35 -9.57 2.88
CA ASN A 23 0.95 -10.76 2.14
C ASN A 23 2.11 -11.45 1.40
N ASN A 24 3.25 -10.77 1.31
CA ASN A 24 4.51 -11.30 0.79
C ASN A 24 5.70 -10.57 1.46
N THR A 25 6.91 -11.13 1.33
CA THR A 25 8.12 -10.62 2.00
C THR A 25 8.99 -9.74 1.12
N HIS A 26 8.52 -9.31 -0.06
CA HIS A 26 9.40 -8.64 -1.02
C HIS A 26 8.74 -7.48 -1.75
N CYS A 27 9.60 -6.63 -2.32
CA CYS A 27 9.24 -5.53 -3.20
C CYS A 27 10.15 -5.57 -4.44
N ASN A 28 9.64 -5.13 -5.56
CA ASN A 28 10.43 -5.00 -6.80
C ASN A 28 11.15 -3.65 -6.92
N TYR A 29 10.97 -2.75 -5.93
CA TYR A 29 11.76 -1.52 -5.79
C TYR A 29 12.76 -1.64 -4.65
N LYS A 30 13.77 -0.79 -4.70
CA LYS A 30 14.82 -0.61 -3.70
C LYS A 30 14.92 0.87 -3.34
N CYS A 31 13.77 1.44 -2.91
CA CYS A 31 13.72 2.84 -2.53
C CYS A 31 14.69 3.11 -1.37
N TRP A 32 15.61 4.05 -1.55
CA TRP A 32 16.67 4.33 -0.58
C TRP A 32 16.18 4.66 0.84
N PHE A 33 14.95 5.15 0.97
CA PHE A 33 14.33 5.46 2.26
C PHE A 33 13.54 4.28 2.86
N CYS A 34 13.53 3.12 2.22
CA CYS A 34 12.75 1.97 2.67
C CYS A 34 13.69 0.90 3.26
N PRO A 35 13.41 0.37 4.46
CA PRO A 35 14.19 -0.71 5.06
C PRO A 35 14.42 -1.91 4.13
N ASN A 36 13.45 -2.24 3.28
CA ASN A 36 13.58 -3.33 2.30
C ASN A 36 14.70 -3.11 1.25
N ALA A 37 15.26 -1.89 1.13
CA ALA A 37 16.43 -1.65 0.29
C ALA A 37 17.72 -2.19 0.91
N TYR A 38 17.79 -2.21 2.25
CA TYR A 38 18.99 -2.53 3.02
C TYR A 38 18.93 -3.93 3.61
N ASP A 39 17.75 -4.34 4.08
CA ASP A 39 17.52 -5.64 4.72
C ASP A 39 16.30 -6.31 4.11
N THR A 40 16.50 -6.89 2.93
CA THR A 40 15.42 -7.62 2.25
C THR A 40 15.28 -9.00 2.87
N PRO A 41 14.10 -9.36 3.41
CA PRO A 41 13.86 -10.69 3.92
C PRO A 41 14.17 -11.77 2.89
N ALA A 42 14.81 -12.84 3.31
CA ALA A 42 15.03 -14.04 2.52
C ALA A 42 14.46 -15.26 3.29
N PRO A 43 13.74 -16.17 2.63
CA PRO A 43 13.42 -16.20 1.20
C PRO A 43 12.31 -15.22 0.81
N LYS A 44 12.16 -14.97 -0.50
CA LYS A 44 11.02 -14.23 -1.05
C LYS A 44 9.83 -15.17 -1.11
N GLU A 45 8.85 -14.92 -0.25
CA GLU A 45 7.67 -15.78 -0.10
C GLU A 45 6.39 -14.97 -0.17
N CYS A 46 5.32 -15.61 -0.64
CA CYS A 46 3.96 -15.11 -0.52
C CYS A 46 3.23 -15.93 0.53
N MET A 47 2.44 -15.26 1.35
CA MET A 47 1.58 -15.92 2.34
C MET A 47 0.54 -16.76 1.60
N ASP A 48 0.38 -18.01 1.95
CA ASP A 48 -0.66 -18.86 1.38
C ASP A 48 -2.07 -18.48 1.87
N ILE A 49 -3.09 -18.88 1.12
CA ILE A 49 -4.49 -18.58 1.44
C ILE A 49 -4.94 -19.16 2.78
N PRO A 50 -4.59 -20.39 3.16
CA PRO A 50 -4.96 -20.94 4.48
C PRO A 50 -4.39 -20.11 5.64
N THR A 51 -3.13 -19.71 5.57
CA THR A 51 -2.47 -18.87 6.57
C THR A 51 -3.14 -17.49 6.64
N PHE A 52 -3.39 -16.87 5.48
CA PHE A 52 -4.06 -15.57 5.40
C PHE A 52 -5.46 -15.61 6.03
N TYR A 53 -6.27 -16.62 5.67
CA TYR A 53 -7.60 -16.82 6.24
C TYR A 53 -7.57 -17.05 7.75
N LYS A 54 -6.60 -17.82 8.24
CA LYS A 54 -6.39 -18.04 9.67
C LYS A 54 -6.11 -16.73 10.40
N ILE A 55 -5.19 -15.91 9.90
CA ILE A 55 -4.85 -14.59 10.47
C ILE A 55 -6.10 -13.70 10.56
N LEU A 56 -6.88 -13.61 9.48
CA LEU A 56 -8.11 -12.82 9.47
C LEU A 56 -9.15 -13.34 10.48
N THR A 57 -9.27 -14.66 10.62
CA THR A 57 -10.16 -15.27 11.59
C THR A 57 -9.74 -14.95 13.03
N GLU A 58 -8.44 -15.01 13.32
CA GLU A 58 -7.89 -14.62 14.62
C GLU A 58 -8.10 -13.13 14.91
N ILE A 59 -7.82 -12.26 13.95
CA ILE A 59 -8.09 -10.81 14.06
C ILE A 59 -9.58 -10.59 14.36
N ARG A 60 -10.49 -11.25 13.65
CA ARG A 60 -11.92 -11.12 13.85
C ARG A 60 -12.40 -11.67 15.21
N SER A 61 -11.71 -12.64 15.78
CA SER A 61 -12.04 -13.18 17.10
C SER A 61 -11.69 -12.22 18.25
N VAL A 62 -10.71 -11.33 18.00
CA VAL A 62 -10.22 -10.35 18.99
C VAL A 62 -10.87 -8.99 18.81
N TYR A 63 -11.13 -8.59 17.57
CA TYR A 63 -11.67 -7.29 17.21
C TYR A 63 -12.93 -7.44 16.36
N THR A 64 -13.94 -6.64 16.68
CA THR A 64 -15.06 -6.47 15.74
C THR A 64 -14.61 -5.65 14.53
N PRO A 65 -15.23 -5.78 13.35
CA PRO A 65 -14.94 -4.94 12.18
C PRO A 65 -15.07 -3.43 12.44
N ILE A 66 -15.87 -3.04 13.46
CA ILE A 66 -16.05 -1.64 13.88
C ILE A 66 -14.86 -1.15 14.71
N GLU A 67 -14.23 -2.03 15.49
CA GLU A 67 -13.06 -1.71 16.33
C GLU A 67 -11.76 -1.72 15.53
N LEU A 68 -11.71 -2.49 14.45
CA LEU A 68 -10.59 -2.52 13.51
C LEU A 68 -10.87 -1.55 12.38
N ASN A 69 -10.45 -0.29 12.55
CA ASN A 69 -10.75 0.76 11.60
C ASN A 69 -10.10 0.55 10.25
N ASP A 70 -8.91 -0.04 10.22
CA ASP A 70 -8.13 -0.24 9.00
C ASP A 70 -7.24 -1.48 9.06
N ILE A 71 -7.29 -2.30 8.02
CA ILE A 71 -6.23 -3.26 7.72
C ILE A 71 -5.43 -2.71 6.56
N SER A 72 -4.11 -2.69 6.67
CA SER A 72 -3.22 -2.29 5.58
C SER A 72 -2.47 -3.50 5.04
N PHE A 73 -2.39 -3.61 3.70
CA PHE A 73 -1.64 -4.68 3.05
C PHE A 73 -0.16 -4.38 2.84
N ALA A 74 0.29 -3.18 3.08
CA ALA A 74 1.68 -2.83 2.82
C ALA A 74 2.35 -2.22 4.03
N THR A 75 3.56 -2.69 4.30
CA THR A 75 4.53 -2.01 5.15
C THR A 75 5.82 -1.82 4.36
N TYR A 76 6.50 -2.90 4.01
CA TYR A 76 7.78 -2.88 3.28
C TYR A 76 7.75 -3.72 2.01
N ASN A 77 6.61 -4.30 1.67
CA ASN A 77 6.41 -5.14 0.50
C ASN A 77 5.69 -4.38 -0.64
N GLU A 78 5.61 -5.01 -1.81
CA GLU A 78 4.65 -4.65 -2.86
C GLU A 78 3.56 -5.73 -2.92
N PRO A 79 2.34 -5.44 -2.47
CA PRO A 79 1.28 -6.45 -2.35
C PRO A 79 0.91 -7.12 -3.67
N ASN A 80 0.99 -6.38 -4.77
CA ASN A 80 0.58 -6.86 -6.09
C ASN A 80 1.61 -7.82 -6.74
N LEU A 81 2.72 -8.14 -6.06
CA LEU A 81 3.64 -9.22 -6.46
C LEU A 81 3.15 -10.61 -6.04
N ASP A 82 2.08 -10.67 -5.28
CA ASP A 82 1.47 -11.91 -4.84
C ASP A 82 0.42 -12.39 -5.86
N ASP A 83 0.65 -13.52 -6.47
CA ASP A 83 -0.23 -14.07 -7.49
C ASP A 83 -1.65 -14.40 -6.95
N THR A 84 -1.78 -14.59 -5.64
CA THR A 84 -3.07 -14.83 -4.95
C THR A 84 -3.71 -13.55 -4.42
N PHE A 85 -3.17 -12.38 -4.75
CA PHE A 85 -3.62 -11.09 -4.19
C PHE A 85 -5.11 -10.82 -4.43
N LYS A 86 -5.61 -11.07 -5.64
CA LYS A 86 -7.05 -10.91 -5.97
C LYS A 86 -7.95 -11.77 -5.10
N GLU A 87 -7.56 -13.02 -4.85
CA GLU A 87 -8.29 -13.93 -3.97
C GLU A 87 -8.30 -13.41 -2.51
N LYS A 88 -7.17 -12.90 -2.04
CA LYS A 88 -7.06 -12.27 -0.72
C LYS A 88 -7.97 -11.06 -0.56
N LEU A 89 -8.08 -10.20 -1.59
CA LEU A 89 -9.03 -9.09 -1.61
C LEU A 89 -10.49 -9.59 -1.50
N GLN A 90 -10.85 -10.63 -2.22
CA GLN A 90 -12.19 -11.23 -2.15
C GLN A 90 -12.48 -11.81 -0.76
N ILE A 91 -11.50 -12.49 -0.15
CA ILE A 91 -11.63 -13.01 1.22
C ILE A 91 -11.86 -11.86 2.21
N MET A 92 -11.05 -10.80 2.16
CA MET A 92 -11.23 -9.61 3.00
C MET A 92 -12.64 -9.04 2.89
N THR A 93 -13.09 -8.84 1.66
CA THR A 93 -14.41 -8.28 1.36
C THR A 93 -15.53 -9.20 1.86
N SER A 94 -15.43 -10.52 1.62
CA SER A 94 -16.42 -11.51 2.07
C SER A 94 -16.53 -11.62 3.58
N MET A 95 -15.42 -11.39 4.29
CA MET A 95 -15.38 -11.35 5.75
C MET A 95 -15.82 -10.00 6.33
N GLY A 96 -16.13 -8.99 5.49
CA GLY A 96 -16.62 -7.69 5.92
C GLY A 96 -15.52 -6.75 6.46
N PHE A 97 -14.25 -7.05 6.22
CA PHE A 97 -13.16 -6.15 6.59
C PHE A 97 -13.10 -4.95 5.65
N GLN A 98 -12.83 -3.77 6.23
CA GLN A 98 -12.40 -2.60 5.48
C GLN A 98 -10.88 -2.52 5.50
N TYR A 99 -10.26 -2.14 4.39
CA TYR A 99 -8.81 -2.14 4.30
C TYR A 99 -8.28 -1.02 3.39
N GLU A 100 -7.02 -0.65 3.64
CA GLU A 100 -6.24 0.19 2.75
C GLU A 100 -5.38 -0.69 1.85
N HIS A 101 -5.34 -0.34 0.57
CA HIS A 101 -4.39 -0.91 -0.38
C HIS A 101 -3.31 0.12 -0.68
N ILE A 102 -2.06 -0.22 -0.37
CA ILE A 102 -0.90 0.63 -0.64
C ILE A 102 -0.01 -0.10 -1.64
N SER A 103 0.37 0.59 -2.71
CA SER A 103 1.17 0.01 -3.77
C SER A 103 2.15 1.04 -4.34
N ASN A 104 3.27 0.57 -4.85
CA ASN A 104 4.21 1.36 -5.64
C ASN A 104 3.75 1.55 -7.10
N GLY A 105 2.61 1.01 -7.49
CA GLY A 105 1.99 1.15 -8.79
C GLY A 105 2.58 0.30 -9.92
N SER A 106 3.75 -0.30 -9.74
CA SER A 106 4.47 -0.99 -10.83
C SER A 106 3.81 -2.27 -11.32
N MET A 107 3.00 -2.88 -10.45
CA MET A 107 2.31 -4.15 -10.71
C MET A 107 0.81 -3.96 -10.94
N ILE A 108 0.34 -2.72 -11.02
CA ILE A 108 -1.01 -2.44 -11.50
C ILE A 108 -1.09 -2.86 -12.97
N THR A 109 -2.10 -3.64 -13.32
CA THR A 109 -2.35 -4.12 -14.67
C THR A 109 -3.77 -3.77 -15.09
N THR A 110 -4.05 -3.80 -16.39
CA THR A 110 -5.42 -3.68 -16.90
C THR A 110 -6.32 -4.75 -16.30
N ASP A 111 -5.84 -5.99 -16.20
CA ASP A 111 -6.55 -7.12 -15.61
C ASP A 111 -6.86 -6.92 -14.10
N LEU A 112 -5.96 -6.33 -13.33
CA LEU A 112 -6.26 -5.95 -11.94
C LEU A 112 -7.30 -4.82 -11.89
N THR A 113 -7.18 -3.82 -12.77
CA THR A 113 -8.15 -2.72 -12.85
C THR A 113 -9.55 -3.23 -13.16
N ASP A 114 -9.68 -4.09 -14.17
CA ASP A 114 -10.96 -4.67 -14.57
C ASP A 114 -11.54 -5.54 -13.46
N PHE A 115 -10.70 -6.34 -12.80
CA PHE A 115 -11.11 -7.10 -11.61
C PHE A 115 -11.68 -6.22 -10.50
N LEU A 116 -11.03 -5.09 -10.20
CA LEU A 116 -11.47 -4.16 -9.15
C LEU A 116 -12.80 -3.46 -9.51
N ILE A 117 -13.07 -3.25 -10.79
CA ILE A 117 -14.33 -2.68 -11.29
C ILE A 117 -15.47 -3.71 -11.22
N GLU A 118 -15.19 -4.94 -11.67
CA GLU A 118 -16.19 -6.03 -11.73
C GLU A 118 -16.53 -6.61 -10.35
N ASN A 119 -15.60 -6.51 -9.42
CA ASN A 119 -15.72 -7.05 -8.06
C ASN A 119 -15.59 -5.92 -7.03
N PRO A 120 -16.66 -5.22 -6.66
CA PRO A 120 -16.61 -4.17 -5.66
C PRO A 120 -15.95 -4.65 -4.37
N GLN A 121 -14.95 -3.91 -3.92
CA GLN A 121 -14.13 -4.26 -2.77
C GLN A 121 -14.42 -3.33 -1.58
N ASN A 122 -14.15 -3.81 -0.37
CA ASN A 122 -14.22 -3.01 0.84
C ASN A 122 -12.94 -2.17 1.04
N ILE A 123 -12.38 -1.67 -0.06
CA ILE A 123 -11.22 -0.78 -0.01
C ILE A 123 -11.67 0.59 0.49
N LYS A 124 -11.12 1.03 1.60
CA LYS A 124 -11.35 2.35 2.15
C LYS A 124 -10.58 3.41 1.38
N GLN A 125 -9.35 3.09 1.01
CA GLN A 125 -8.47 3.94 0.23
C GLN A 125 -7.44 3.12 -0.55
N PHE A 126 -7.25 3.46 -1.80
CA PHE A 126 -6.17 2.92 -2.60
C PHE A 126 -5.07 3.98 -2.73
N ARG A 127 -3.91 3.73 -2.12
CA ARG A 127 -2.76 4.63 -2.14
C ARG A 127 -1.72 4.15 -3.14
N LEU A 128 -1.34 5.04 -4.04
CA LEU A 128 -0.29 4.80 -5.03
C LEU A 128 0.90 5.71 -4.76
N ASN A 129 2.03 5.13 -4.45
CA ASN A 129 3.25 5.88 -4.18
C ASN A 129 4.04 6.11 -5.46
N ILE A 130 4.04 7.34 -5.97
CA ILE A 130 4.73 7.77 -7.17
C ILE A 130 5.70 8.90 -6.79
N PRO A 131 6.96 8.59 -6.46
CA PRO A 131 7.87 9.59 -5.87
C PRO A 131 8.28 10.69 -6.85
N THR A 132 8.28 10.41 -8.15
CA THR A 132 8.72 11.35 -9.20
C THR A 132 8.26 10.92 -10.58
N LEU A 133 8.23 11.86 -11.53
CA LEU A 133 8.06 11.60 -12.97
C LEU A 133 9.38 11.74 -13.74
N ASP A 134 10.46 12.19 -13.10
CA ASP A 134 11.77 12.34 -13.70
C ASP A 134 12.50 10.99 -13.78
N GLU A 135 12.97 10.62 -14.97
CA GLU A 135 13.58 9.31 -15.23
C GLU A 135 14.83 9.06 -14.40
N LYS A 136 15.67 10.09 -14.23
CA LYS A 136 16.90 9.96 -13.47
C LYS A 136 16.60 9.82 -11.99
N LYS A 137 15.77 10.71 -11.44
CA LYS A 137 15.33 10.65 -10.04
C LYS A 137 14.58 9.34 -9.76
N TRP A 138 13.75 8.87 -10.69
CA TRP A 138 13.06 7.59 -10.56
C TRP A 138 14.05 6.45 -10.32
N LYS A 139 15.08 6.35 -11.16
CA LYS A 139 16.11 5.33 -11.02
C LYS A 139 16.87 5.47 -9.71
N ASP A 140 17.24 6.70 -9.35
CA ASP A 140 17.98 6.99 -8.13
C ASP A 140 17.16 6.70 -6.87
N ILE A 141 15.85 6.98 -6.88
CA ILE A 141 14.95 6.76 -5.74
C ILE A 141 14.58 5.28 -5.61
N THR A 142 14.13 4.65 -6.70
CA THR A 142 13.48 3.32 -6.63
C THR A 142 14.43 2.16 -6.94
N GLY A 143 15.61 2.41 -7.47
CA GLY A 143 16.51 1.39 -8.01
C GLY A 143 15.97 0.65 -9.22
N SER A 144 14.85 1.10 -9.80
CA SER A 144 14.16 0.43 -10.89
C SER A 144 14.46 1.06 -12.25
N SER A 145 14.24 0.31 -13.33
CA SER A 145 14.49 0.79 -14.68
C SER A 145 13.42 1.78 -15.17
N VAL A 146 13.80 2.66 -16.08
CA VAL A 146 12.89 3.63 -16.71
C VAL A 146 11.77 2.93 -17.51
N SER A 147 12.01 1.75 -18.04
CA SER A 147 10.97 0.96 -18.72
C SER A 147 9.83 0.55 -17.78
N VAL A 148 10.13 0.33 -16.50
CA VAL A 148 9.09 0.08 -15.48
C VAL A 148 8.26 1.34 -15.24
N LEU A 149 8.90 2.52 -15.19
CA LEU A 149 8.19 3.81 -15.06
C LEU A 149 7.18 4.01 -16.18
N TYR A 150 7.58 3.82 -17.45
CA TYR A 150 6.69 3.99 -18.58
C TYR A 150 5.56 2.98 -18.62
N ARG A 151 5.86 1.71 -18.33
CA ARG A 151 4.83 0.67 -18.21
C ARG A 151 3.83 1.01 -17.12
N MET A 152 4.31 1.45 -15.96
CA MET A 152 3.46 1.89 -14.85
C MET A 152 2.55 3.03 -15.29
N PHE A 153 3.07 4.07 -15.96
CA PHE A 153 2.23 5.18 -16.43
C PHE A 153 1.11 4.74 -17.35
N TYR A 154 1.41 3.87 -18.31
CA TYR A 154 0.39 3.33 -19.20
C TYR A 154 -0.74 2.63 -18.42
N GLN A 155 -0.37 1.81 -17.44
CA GLN A 155 -1.33 1.08 -16.61
C GLN A 155 -2.12 2.02 -15.68
N LEU A 156 -1.47 3.03 -15.11
CA LEU A 156 -2.12 4.01 -14.25
C LEU A 156 -3.09 4.91 -15.04
N GLU A 157 -2.76 5.30 -16.26
CA GLU A 157 -3.69 6.04 -17.13
C GLU A 157 -4.95 5.20 -17.43
N TYR A 158 -4.80 3.89 -17.63
CA TYR A 158 -5.93 2.98 -17.76
C TYR A 158 -6.79 2.94 -16.49
N LEU A 159 -6.19 2.77 -15.33
CA LEU A 159 -6.87 2.78 -14.02
C LEU A 159 -7.57 4.13 -13.78
N PHE A 160 -6.85 5.25 -13.95
CA PHE A 160 -7.36 6.58 -13.63
C PHE A 160 -8.49 7.01 -14.56
N SER A 161 -8.43 6.67 -15.84
CA SER A 161 -9.54 6.94 -16.78
C SER A 161 -10.83 6.21 -16.43
N ARG A 162 -10.76 5.18 -15.57
CA ARG A 162 -11.88 4.35 -15.10
C ARG A 162 -12.19 4.53 -13.62
N SER A 163 -11.54 5.46 -12.94
CA SER A 163 -11.69 5.68 -11.49
C SER A 163 -13.14 5.93 -11.06
N SER A 164 -13.97 6.52 -11.93
CA SER A 164 -15.40 6.72 -11.66
C SER A 164 -16.22 5.43 -11.61
N LEU A 165 -15.68 4.31 -12.06
CA LEU A 165 -16.31 2.99 -11.99
C LEU A 165 -15.92 2.22 -10.71
N LEU A 166 -14.93 2.70 -9.97
CA LEU A 166 -14.50 2.13 -8.71
C LEU A 166 -15.38 2.62 -7.56
N ASN A 167 -15.57 1.78 -6.56
CA ASN A 167 -16.35 2.11 -5.36
C ASN A 167 -15.51 2.67 -4.20
N PHE A 168 -14.26 3.03 -4.45
CA PHE A 168 -13.31 3.56 -3.48
C PHE A 168 -12.45 4.68 -4.07
N PRO A 169 -11.92 5.59 -3.24
CA PRO A 169 -11.05 6.66 -3.71
C PRO A 169 -9.62 6.15 -3.97
N ILE A 170 -8.97 6.77 -4.97
CA ILE A 170 -7.53 6.59 -5.21
C ILE A 170 -6.79 7.84 -4.75
N THR A 171 -5.68 7.66 -4.05
CA THR A 171 -4.77 8.75 -3.68
C THR A 171 -3.37 8.46 -4.21
N VAL A 172 -2.89 9.34 -5.07
CA VAL A 172 -1.48 9.33 -5.50
C VAL A 172 -0.68 10.12 -4.46
N ILE A 173 0.36 9.49 -3.94
CA ILE A 173 1.23 10.05 -2.91
C ILE A 173 2.62 10.31 -3.49
N VAL A 174 3.14 11.50 -3.26
CA VAL A 174 4.54 11.85 -3.54
C VAL A 174 5.26 11.97 -2.21
N ASN A 175 6.15 11.04 -1.94
CA ASN A 175 6.96 11.04 -0.72
C ASN A 175 8.25 11.83 -0.91
N GLY A 176 8.64 12.59 0.09
CA GLY A 176 9.90 13.34 0.09
C GLY A 176 10.15 14.07 1.41
N ASP A 177 11.18 14.87 1.46
CA ASP A 177 11.66 15.56 2.66
C ASP A 177 10.91 16.86 3.01
N GLY A 178 9.91 17.25 2.21
CA GLY A 178 9.20 18.52 2.38
C GLY A 178 9.90 19.74 1.77
N GLY A 179 11.11 19.58 1.26
CA GLY A 179 11.90 20.64 0.64
C GLY A 179 11.36 21.11 -0.73
N GLU A 180 12.05 22.09 -1.34
CA GLU A 180 11.62 22.68 -2.61
C GLU A 180 11.62 21.66 -3.75
N ASP A 181 12.57 20.73 -3.76
CA ASP A 181 12.62 19.67 -4.77
C ASP A 181 11.42 18.72 -4.66
N HIS A 182 11.02 18.35 -3.43
CA HIS A 182 9.85 17.56 -3.18
C HIS A 182 8.55 18.26 -3.64
N LYS A 183 8.43 19.56 -3.36
CA LYS A 183 7.29 20.37 -3.83
C LYS A 183 7.23 20.43 -5.36
N LEU A 184 8.39 20.55 -6.02
CA LEU A 184 8.48 20.56 -7.47
C LEU A 184 8.06 19.22 -8.08
N GLU A 185 8.49 18.09 -7.51
CA GLU A 185 8.07 16.77 -7.96
C GLU A 185 6.55 16.58 -7.75
N PHE A 186 6.02 17.02 -6.61
CA PHE A 186 4.57 17.00 -6.39
C PHE A 186 3.82 17.82 -7.44
N GLN A 187 4.29 19.03 -7.78
CA GLN A 187 3.66 19.84 -8.83
C GLN A 187 3.64 19.14 -10.19
N LYS A 188 4.72 18.45 -10.58
CA LYS A 188 4.79 17.68 -11.83
C LYS A 188 3.77 16.54 -11.82
N VAL A 189 3.71 15.77 -10.73
CA VAL A 189 2.74 14.67 -10.57
C VAL A 189 1.32 15.22 -10.59
N TYR A 190 1.08 16.34 -9.92
CA TYR A 190 -0.22 17.03 -9.93
C TYR A 190 -0.63 17.43 -11.34
N GLN A 191 0.23 18.12 -12.09
CA GLN A 191 -0.06 18.53 -13.47
C GLN A 191 -0.39 17.35 -14.37
N LYS A 192 0.27 16.21 -14.16
CA LYS A 192 0.03 15.00 -14.97
C LYS A 192 -1.31 14.35 -14.66
N PHE A 193 -1.73 14.27 -13.39
CA PHE A 193 -2.85 13.40 -12.98
C PHE A 193 -4.08 14.14 -12.46
N ALA A 194 -4.02 15.44 -12.13
CA ALA A 194 -5.14 16.19 -11.55
C ALA A 194 -6.38 16.31 -12.45
N HIS A 195 -6.24 16.05 -13.76
CA HIS A 195 -7.37 16.09 -14.69
C HIS A 195 -8.27 14.85 -14.61
N PHE A 196 -7.81 13.74 -14.01
CA PHE A 196 -8.63 12.56 -13.78
C PHE A 196 -9.56 12.77 -12.59
N LYS A 197 -10.86 12.53 -12.82
CA LYS A 197 -11.87 12.63 -11.75
C LYS A 197 -11.70 11.47 -10.76
N GLY A 198 -11.90 11.75 -9.46
CA GLY A 198 -11.83 10.72 -8.42
C GLY A 198 -10.40 10.33 -8.00
N ILE A 199 -9.38 11.04 -8.49
CA ILE A 199 -8.00 10.90 -8.05
C ILE A 199 -7.65 12.03 -7.10
N ASN A 200 -7.24 11.67 -5.90
CA ASN A 200 -6.66 12.59 -4.93
C ASN A 200 -5.14 12.61 -5.08
N LEU A 201 -4.53 13.74 -4.82
CA LEU A 201 -3.09 13.89 -4.83
C LEU A 201 -2.63 14.43 -3.47
N SER A 202 -1.61 13.82 -2.91
CA SER A 202 -1.08 14.17 -1.59
C SER A 202 0.44 14.19 -1.60
N MET A 203 1.00 15.11 -0.86
CA MET A 203 2.42 15.16 -0.56
C MET A 203 2.62 14.68 0.88
N THR A 204 3.56 13.76 1.10
CA THR A 204 3.80 13.18 2.41
C THR A 204 5.28 13.23 2.74
N GLY A 205 5.63 13.62 3.96
CA GLY A 205 7.00 13.56 4.46
C GLY A 205 7.52 12.13 4.55
N LEU A 206 8.83 11.98 4.44
CA LEU A 206 9.49 10.72 4.75
C LEU A 206 9.48 10.53 6.26
N ILE A 207 9.09 9.34 6.67
CA ILE A 207 9.09 8.91 8.08
C ILE A 207 10.30 8.00 8.26
N ASP A 208 11.08 8.26 9.30
CA ASP A 208 12.18 7.35 9.66
C ASP A 208 11.61 6.02 10.16
N ARG A 209 11.85 5.00 9.37
CA ARG A 209 11.45 3.63 9.67
C ARG A 209 12.69 2.83 10.01
N ALA A 210 12.77 2.40 11.27
CA ALA A 210 13.89 1.58 11.80
C ALA A 210 15.27 2.27 11.74
N GLY A 211 15.34 3.60 11.87
CA GLY A 211 16.62 4.32 11.92
C GLY A 211 17.37 4.38 10.59
N THR A 212 16.65 4.24 9.46
CA THR A 212 17.27 4.23 8.12
C THR A 212 17.45 5.63 7.52
N LEU A 213 16.86 6.66 8.13
CA LEU A 213 16.92 8.04 7.65
C LEU A 213 17.66 8.92 8.66
N GLU A 214 18.89 9.33 8.33
CA GLU A 214 19.62 10.32 9.12
C GLU A 214 18.86 11.65 9.18
N GLY A 215 18.53 12.12 10.38
CA GLY A 215 17.91 13.43 10.62
C GLY A 215 16.40 13.48 10.41
N ALA A 216 15.71 12.37 10.15
CA ALA A 216 14.26 12.32 10.20
C ALA A 216 13.78 12.26 11.68
N GLU A 217 12.73 13.04 12.01
CA GLU A 217 12.11 12.97 13.34
C GLU A 217 11.44 11.61 13.51
N CYS A 218 11.79 10.92 14.60
CA CYS A 218 11.09 9.70 15.01
C CYS A 218 9.70 10.12 15.53
N GLU A 219 8.62 9.71 14.88
CA GLU A 219 7.29 9.85 15.48
C GLU A 219 7.21 8.89 16.68
N THR A 220 7.23 9.47 17.90
CA THR A 220 7.04 8.76 19.18
C THR A 220 5.55 8.60 19.51
#